data_618b39748e4b9542d24ba5b63304e1ba
#
_entry.id   618b39748e4b9542d24ba5b63304e1ba
#
_cell.length_a   1.000
_cell.length_b   1.000
_cell.length_c   1.000
_cell.angle_alpha   90.00
_cell.angle_beta   90.00
_cell.angle_gamma   90.00
#
_symmetry.space_group_name_H-M   'P 1'
#
loop_
_entity.id
_entity.type
_entity.pdbx_description
1 polymer ?
#
loop_
_entity_poly.entity_id
_entity_poly.type
_entity_poly.pdbx_seq_one_letter_code
_entity_poly.pdbx_strand_id
1 'polypeptide(L)'
;LAYDPFLPVERAERLGVTMAPLKTIFSECTVISNHLANNPQTVGMLNGGLFDLMRPNAAFINTGRGAQVVEKDLIKALKDEPARVALLDVTYPEPPAPDSELRRLDNVFLTPHIAGSLGDETARMGEYMYEEFGRYMRGEPAKWEVTMKMLETMA
;
A
#
# COMPACT_ATOMS: atom_id res chain seq x y z
N LEU A 1 6.28 -3.37 13.61
CA LEU A 1 4.84 -3.45 13.90
C LEU A 1 4.07 -3.69 12.61
N ALA A 2 2.92 -4.37 12.67
CA ALA A 2 2.05 -4.61 11.52
C ALA A 2 0.57 -4.40 11.90
N TYR A 3 -0.20 -3.87 10.97
CA TYR A 3 -1.65 -3.83 11.02
C TYR A 3 -2.20 -4.65 9.84
N ASP A 4 -2.92 -5.70 10.14
CA ASP A 4 -3.64 -6.52 9.16
C ASP A 4 -4.82 -7.18 9.89
N PRO A 5 -6.08 -6.80 9.59
CA PRO A 5 -7.25 -7.35 10.28
C PRO A 5 -7.50 -8.83 9.96
N PHE A 6 -6.83 -9.38 8.95
CA PHE A 6 -7.03 -10.75 8.47
C PHE A 6 -5.87 -11.68 8.80
N LEU A 7 -4.75 -11.17 9.34
CA LEU A 7 -3.57 -11.96 9.65
C LEU A 7 -3.78 -12.73 10.98
N PRO A 8 -3.81 -14.07 10.96
CA PRO A 8 -3.87 -14.86 12.20
C PRO A 8 -2.65 -14.63 13.09
N VAL A 9 -2.87 -14.61 14.41
CA VAL A 9 -1.81 -14.34 15.40
C VAL A 9 -0.64 -15.31 15.25
N GLU A 10 -0.91 -16.60 15.06
CA GLU A 10 0.13 -17.63 14.90
C GLU A 10 0.96 -17.43 13.65
N ARG A 11 0.40 -16.81 12.61
CA ARG A 11 1.14 -16.44 11.40
C ARG A 11 1.98 -15.20 11.62
N ALA A 12 1.46 -14.20 12.35
CA ALA A 12 2.21 -13.02 12.72
C ALA A 12 3.45 -13.40 13.55
N GLU A 13 3.30 -14.28 14.55
CA GLU A 13 4.41 -14.80 15.37
C GLU A 13 5.48 -15.47 14.51
N ARG A 14 5.08 -16.36 13.58
CA ARG A 14 6.02 -17.02 12.66
C ARG A 14 6.76 -16.05 11.74
N LEU A 15 6.15 -14.94 11.41
CA LEU A 15 6.76 -13.87 10.61
C LEU A 15 7.63 -12.93 11.45
N GLY A 16 7.63 -13.08 12.78
CA GLY A 16 8.37 -12.21 13.69
C GLY A 16 7.80 -10.79 13.77
N VAL A 17 6.50 -10.59 13.46
CA VAL A 17 5.86 -9.29 13.52
C VAL A 17 4.96 -9.16 14.73
N THR A 18 4.93 -7.97 15.32
CA THR A 18 4.01 -7.61 16.40
C THR A 18 2.80 -6.88 15.80
N MET A 19 1.61 -7.42 16.04
CA MET A 19 0.37 -6.78 15.60
C MET A 19 0.07 -5.54 16.45
N ALA A 20 -0.31 -4.44 15.79
CA ALA A 20 -0.61 -3.19 16.47
C ALA A 20 -1.73 -2.42 15.75
N PRO A 21 -2.50 -1.60 16.48
CA PRO A 21 -3.44 -0.66 15.88
C PRO A 21 -2.74 0.37 14.98
N LEU A 22 -3.41 0.87 13.95
CA LEU A 22 -2.87 1.90 13.05
C LEU A 22 -2.32 3.11 13.82
N LYS A 23 -3.04 3.59 14.85
CA LYS A 23 -2.58 4.73 15.66
C LYS A 23 -1.22 4.47 16.30
N THR A 24 -0.98 3.28 16.82
CA THR A 24 0.31 2.89 17.40
C THR A 24 1.40 2.89 16.33
N ILE A 25 1.12 2.31 15.14
CA ILE A 25 2.08 2.30 14.03
C ILE A 25 2.47 3.74 13.65
N PHE A 26 1.47 4.62 13.49
CA PHE A 26 1.74 6.01 13.10
C PHE A 26 2.47 6.81 14.18
N SER A 27 2.24 6.54 15.46
CA SER A 27 2.90 7.27 16.57
C SER A 27 4.28 6.73 16.94
N GLU A 28 4.56 5.45 16.71
CA GLU A 28 5.79 4.83 17.21
C GLU A 28 6.82 4.52 16.11
N CYS A 29 6.38 4.28 14.86
CA CYS A 29 7.29 3.93 13.78
C CYS A 29 7.93 5.16 13.13
N THR A 30 9.20 5.02 12.73
CA THR A 30 9.91 6.02 11.93
C THR A 30 9.72 5.82 10.43
N VAL A 31 9.36 4.61 10.01
CA VAL A 31 8.99 4.30 8.63
C VAL A 31 7.64 3.58 8.65
N ILE A 32 6.70 4.09 7.89
CA ILE A 32 5.36 3.54 7.75
C ILE A 32 5.14 3.21 6.28
N SER A 33 4.91 1.94 5.96
CA SER A 33 4.70 1.49 4.59
C SER A 33 3.28 0.93 4.42
N ASN A 34 2.55 1.49 3.45
CA ASN A 34 1.17 1.08 3.14
C ASN A 34 1.14 0.00 2.06
N HIS A 35 0.50 -1.12 2.39
CA HIS A 35 0.22 -2.27 1.52
C HIS A 35 -1.22 -2.78 1.66
N LEU A 36 -2.13 -1.93 2.14
CA LEU A 36 -3.53 -2.29 2.30
C LEU A 36 -4.17 -2.64 0.95
N ALA A 37 -5.09 -3.60 0.95
CA ALA A 37 -5.94 -3.88 -0.20
C ALA A 37 -6.84 -2.67 -0.53
N ASN A 38 -7.10 -2.43 -1.82
CA ASN A 38 -8.00 -1.34 -2.24
C ASN A 38 -9.44 -1.85 -2.30
N ASN A 39 -10.17 -1.61 -1.24
CA ASN A 39 -11.58 -1.97 -1.12
C ASN A 39 -12.37 -0.82 -0.47
N PRO A 40 -13.72 -0.86 -0.45
CA PRO A 40 -14.53 0.22 0.10
C PRO A 40 -14.22 0.58 1.56
N GLN A 41 -13.70 -0.36 2.36
CA GLN A 41 -13.37 -0.15 3.76
C GLN A 41 -12.04 0.59 3.95
N THR A 42 -11.13 0.52 2.97
CA THR A 42 -9.80 1.12 3.05
C THR A 42 -9.70 2.47 2.36
N VAL A 43 -10.68 2.85 1.52
CA VAL A 43 -10.72 4.17 0.88
C VAL A 43 -10.77 5.28 1.94
N GLY A 44 -9.80 6.22 1.88
CA GLY A 44 -9.67 7.31 2.82
C GLY A 44 -9.34 6.90 4.27
N MET A 45 -8.96 5.65 4.50
CA MET A 45 -8.62 5.14 5.83
C MET A 45 -7.41 5.88 6.42
N LEU A 46 -6.43 6.20 5.60
CA LEU A 46 -5.22 6.92 6.00
C LEU A 46 -5.48 8.43 5.90
N ASN A 47 -5.87 9.03 7.00
CA ASN A 47 -6.35 10.41 7.09
C ASN A 47 -5.58 11.21 8.15
N GLY A 48 -5.97 12.47 8.36
CA GLY A 48 -5.33 13.41 9.30
C GLY A 48 -5.22 12.86 10.72
N GLY A 49 -6.23 12.11 11.20
CA GLY A 49 -6.18 11.49 12.51
C GLY A 49 -5.05 10.47 12.70
N LEU A 50 -4.43 10.01 11.60
CA LEU A 50 -3.24 9.17 11.59
C LEU A 50 -1.98 9.97 11.26
N PHE A 51 -2.01 10.79 10.20
CA PHE A 51 -0.83 11.55 9.78
C PHE A 51 -0.34 12.54 10.83
N ASP A 52 -1.25 13.14 11.60
CA ASP A 52 -0.89 14.04 12.73
C ASP A 52 -0.12 13.31 13.86
N LEU A 53 -0.26 11.99 13.98
CA LEU A 53 0.46 11.17 14.95
C LEU A 53 1.89 10.83 14.51
N MET A 54 2.24 11.02 13.23
CA MET A 54 3.57 10.69 12.75
C MET A 54 4.66 11.42 13.51
N ARG A 55 5.75 10.71 13.81
CA ARG A 55 6.93 11.31 14.46
C ARG A 55 7.53 12.41 13.58
N PRO A 56 8.25 13.38 14.15
CA PRO A 56 8.84 14.48 13.38
C PRO A 56 9.72 14.04 12.20
N ASN A 57 10.46 12.97 12.29
CA ASN A 57 11.36 12.51 11.22
C ASN A 57 10.83 11.23 10.53
N ALA A 58 9.52 10.99 10.57
CA ALA A 58 8.97 9.78 9.99
C ALA A 58 8.86 9.85 8.47
N ALA A 59 9.02 8.70 7.82
CA ALA A 59 8.76 8.51 6.42
C ALA A 59 7.47 7.71 6.20
N PHE A 60 6.60 8.19 5.31
CA PHE A 60 5.43 7.48 4.83
C PHE A 60 5.67 6.98 3.40
N ILE A 61 5.52 5.68 3.19
CA ILE A 61 5.68 5.02 1.89
C ILE A 61 4.33 4.50 1.43
N ASN A 62 3.92 4.85 0.21
CA ASN A 62 2.71 4.29 -0.39
C ASN A 62 3.01 3.60 -1.72
N THR A 63 3.01 2.27 -1.69
CA THR A 63 3.05 1.38 -2.85
C THR A 63 1.78 0.52 -2.94
N GLY A 64 0.77 0.83 -2.14
CA GLY A 64 -0.55 0.21 -2.18
C GLY A 64 -1.44 0.82 -3.25
N ARG A 65 -2.38 1.69 -2.83
CA ARG A 65 -3.21 2.48 -3.76
C ARG A 65 -3.41 3.89 -3.20
N GLY A 66 -3.50 4.87 -4.11
CA GLY A 66 -3.67 6.29 -3.74
C GLY A 66 -4.99 6.59 -3.04
N ALA A 67 -6.07 5.91 -3.43
CA ALA A 67 -7.41 6.12 -2.86
C ALA A 67 -7.51 5.83 -1.35
N GLN A 68 -6.56 5.11 -0.77
CA GLN A 68 -6.50 4.84 0.67
C GLN A 68 -6.06 6.07 1.48
N VAL A 69 -5.40 7.04 0.84
CA VAL A 69 -4.84 8.23 1.44
C VAL A 69 -5.76 9.42 1.20
N VAL A 70 -6.05 10.17 2.25
CA VAL A 70 -6.66 11.50 2.15
C VAL A 70 -5.54 12.49 1.83
N GLU A 71 -5.35 12.80 0.53
CA GLU A 71 -4.21 13.58 0.03
C GLU A 71 -4.02 14.92 0.75
N LYS A 72 -5.11 15.68 0.94
CA LYS A 72 -5.07 16.97 1.65
C LYS A 72 -4.54 16.88 3.08
N ASP A 73 -4.84 15.78 3.76
CA ASP A 73 -4.43 15.55 5.14
C ASP A 73 -2.94 15.17 5.21
N LEU A 74 -2.47 14.36 4.26
CA LEU A 74 -1.05 14.05 4.12
C LEU A 74 -0.24 15.33 3.79
N ILE A 75 -0.69 16.15 2.83
CA ILE A 75 -0.07 17.42 2.48
C ILE A 75 0.04 18.32 3.72
N LYS A 76 -1.05 18.44 4.49
CA LYS A 76 -1.04 19.23 5.72
C LYS A 76 0.03 18.72 6.70
N ALA A 77 0.07 17.42 6.97
CA ALA A 77 1.01 16.84 7.92
C ALA A 77 2.48 16.99 7.50
N LEU A 78 2.75 17.00 6.17
CA LEU A 78 4.10 17.23 5.61
C LEU A 78 4.51 18.70 5.66
N LYS A 79 3.55 19.62 5.54
CA LYS A 79 3.79 21.07 5.67
C LYS A 79 4.00 21.48 7.14
N ASP A 80 3.23 20.91 8.05
CA ASP A 80 3.31 21.21 9.47
C ASP A 80 4.63 20.71 10.09
N GLU A 81 5.21 19.64 9.55
CA GLU A 81 6.48 19.07 10.00
C GLU A 81 7.35 18.74 8.77
N PRO A 82 8.16 19.69 8.29
CA PRO A 82 8.97 19.53 7.07
C PRO A 82 10.03 18.43 7.13
N ALA A 83 10.37 17.92 8.32
CA ALA A 83 11.28 16.80 8.47
C ALA A 83 10.63 15.44 8.17
N ARG A 84 9.29 15.37 8.07
CA ARG A 84 8.58 14.21 7.56
C ARG A 84 8.77 14.08 6.06
N VAL A 85 8.78 12.84 5.56
CA VAL A 85 8.98 12.54 4.13
C VAL A 85 7.86 11.63 3.65
N ALA A 86 7.39 11.83 2.42
CA ALA A 86 6.50 10.90 1.73
C ALA A 86 7.14 10.38 0.43
N LEU A 87 7.11 9.05 0.25
CA LEU A 87 7.51 8.36 -0.97
C LEU A 87 6.25 7.71 -1.56
N LEU A 88 5.74 8.25 -2.65
CA LEU A 88 4.44 7.86 -3.21
C LEU A 88 4.62 7.33 -4.62
N ASP A 89 4.46 6.02 -4.78
CA ASP A 89 4.41 5.37 -6.09
C ASP A 89 3.00 5.43 -6.70
N VAL A 90 2.01 5.70 -5.86
CA VAL A 90 0.60 5.78 -6.23
C VAL A 90 -0.07 7.00 -5.61
N THR A 91 -1.02 7.61 -6.35
CA THR A 91 -1.80 8.77 -5.91
C THR A 91 -3.28 8.60 -6.31
N TYR A 92 -4.14 9.54 -5.90
CA TYR A 92 -5.52 9.59 -6.36
C TYR A 92 -5.98 11.05 -6.50
N PRO A 93 -6.29 11.52 -7.76
CA PRO A 93 -6.20 10.78 -9.02
C PRO A 93 -4.77 10.32 -9.36
N GLU A 94 -4.65 9.40 -10.32
CA GLU A 94 -3.38 8.93 -10.84
C GLU A 94 -3.33 9.16 -12.37
N PRO A 95 -2.36 9.94 -12.89
CA PRO A 95 -1.35 10.70 -12.15
C PRO A 95 -1.97 11.78 -11.26
N PRO A 96 -1.21 12.31 -10.26
CA PRO A 96 -1.73 13.38 -9.39
C PRO A 96 -2.11 14.60 -10.21
N ALA A 97 -3.18 15.31 -9.80
CA ALA A 97 -3.68 16.50 -10.49
C ALA A 97 -2.54 17.49 -10.81
N PRO A 98 -2.59 18.22 -11.94
CA PRO A 98 -1.54 19.15 -12.33
C PRO A 98 -1.24 20.24 -11.29
N ASP A 99 -2.24 20.63 -10.52
CA ASP A 99 -2.18 21.61 -9.45
C ASP A 99 -1.97 21.02 -8.05
N SER A 100 -1.89 19.68 -7.92
CA SER A 100 -1.63 19.02 -6.64
C SER A 100 -0.34 19.55 -6.00
N GLU A 101 -0.44 19.92 -4.72
CA GLU A 101 0.70 20.37 -3.94
C GLU A 101 1.77 19.27 -3.73
N LEU A 102 1.41 17.98 -3.84
CA LEU A 102 2.38 16.88 -3.80
C LEU A 102 3.51 17.04 -4.81
N ARG A 103 3.27 17.73 -5.94
CA ARG A 103 4.27 17.99 -6.98
C ARG A 103 5.29 19.08 -6.62
N ARG A 104 5.06 19.81 -5.54
CA ARG A 104 5.81 21.03 -5.19
C ARG A 104 6.48 20.97 -3.83
N LEU A 105 6.12 19.98 -3.00
CA LEU A 105 6.70 19.80 -1.68
C LEU A 105 8.08 19.12 -1.81
N ASP A 106 9.11 19.73 -1.22
CA ASP A 106 10.49 19.24 -1.26
C ASP A 106 10.67 17.89 -0.49
N ASN A 107 9.75 17.59 0.42
CA ASN A 107 9.73 16.35 1.20
C ASN A 107 8.78 15.29 0.64
N VAL A 108 8.36 15.40 -0.63
CA VAL A 108 7.58 14.41 -1.37
C VAL A 108 8.36 13.88 -2.56
N PHE A 109 8.45 12.57 -2.67
CA PHE A 109 9.06 11.86 -3.79
C PHE A 109 7.97 11.05 -4.51
N LEU A 110 7.72 11.39 -5.78
CA LEU A 110 6.74 10.71 -6.62
C LEU A 110 7.44 9.79 -7.61
N THR A 111 6.95 8.57 -7.75
CA THR A 111 7.33 7.66 -8.82
C THR A 111 6.09 7.28 -9.64
N PRO A 112 6.23 6.92 -10.93
CA PRO A 112 5.10 6.74 -11.82
C PRO A 112 4.53 5.30 -11.78
N HIS A 113 4.14 4.82 -10.60
CA HIS A 113 3.56 3.49 -10.34
C HIS A 113 4.45 2.35 -10.87
N ILE A 114 5.68 2.31 -10.38
CA ILE A 114 6.73 1.38 -10.82
C ILE A 114 7.21 0.43 -9.71
N ALA A 115 6.65 0.52 -8.51
CA ALA A 115 7.02 -0.36 -7.39
C ALA A 115 6.44 -1.78 -7.50
N GLY A 116 5.64 -2.06 -8.55
CA GLY A 116 5.10 -3.37 -8.87
C GLY A 116 5.97 -4.16 -9.84
N SER A 117 5.31 -5.06 -10.59
CA SER A 117 6.01 -5.93 -11.54
C SER A 117 6.53 -5.17 -12.76
N LEU A 118 7.85 -5.20 -12.97
CA LEU A 118 8.56 -4.61 -14.09
C LEU A 118 9.57 -5.60 -14.69
N GLY A 119 9.96 -5.38 -15.96
CA GLY A 119 10.99 -6.16 -16.61
C GLY A 119 10.68 -7.66 -16.61
N ASP A 120 11.58 -8.46 -16.07
CA ASP A 120 11.45 -9.93 -16.03
C ASP A 120 10.25 -10.42 -15.21
N GLU A 121 9.75 -9.62 -14.26
CA GLU A 121 8.54 -9.96 -13.50
C GLU A 121 7.31 -10.04 -14.40
N THR A 122 7.18 -9.14 -15.39
CA THR A 122 6.05 -9.17 -16.33
C THR A 122 6.11 -10.40 -17.23
N ALA A 123 7.30 -10.83 -17.65
CA ALA A 123 7.48 -12.08 -18.39
C ALA A 123 7.07 -13.29 -17.53
N ARG A 124 7.51 -13.33 -16.28
CA ARG A 124 7.16 -14.39 -15.32
C ARG A 124 5.66 -14.47 -15.05
N MET A 125 4.97 -13.33 -14.97
CA MET A 125 3.51 -13.30 -14.85
C MET A 125 2.84 -13.94 -16.07
N GLY A 126 3.36 -13.69 -17.29
CA GLY A 126 2.90 -14.33 -18.53
C GLY A 126 3.11 -15.85 -18.49
N GLU A 127 4.27 -16.30 -18.00
CA GLU A 127 4.57 -17.73 -17.83
C GLU A 127 3.58 -18.41 -16.87
N TYR A 128 3.26 -17.80 -15.73
CA TYR A 128 2.27 -18.33 -14.81
C TYR A 128 0.89 -18.49 -15.46
N MET A 129 0.46 -17.50 -16.24
CA MET A 129 -0.83 -17.58 -16.95
C MET A 129 -0.82 -18.66 -18.04
N TYR A 130 0.30 -18.82 -18.73
CA TYR A 130 0.48 -19.89 -19.71
C TYR A 130 0.41 -21.29 -19.06
N GLU A 131 1.06 -21.47 -17.90
CA GLU A 131 0.98 -22.71 -17.13
C GLU A 131 -0.47 -22.99 -16.68
N GLU A 132 -1.18 -21.99 -16.16
CA GLU A 132 -2.58 -22.15 -15.74
C GLU A 132 -3.50 -22.49 -16.92
N PHE A 133 -3.32 -21.85 -18.05
CA PHE A 133 -4.04 -22.21 -19.28
C PHE A 133 -3.78 -23.66 -19.68
N GLY A 134 -2.53 -24.12 -19.61
CA GLY A 134 -2.18 -25.51 -19.86
C GLY A 134 -2.87 -26.49 -18.91
N ARG A 135 -2.94 -26.15 -17.61
CA ARG A 135 -3.68 -26.93 -16.60
C ARG A 135 -5.17 -27.01 -16.93
N TYR A 136 -5.78 -25.85 -17.24
CA TYR A 136 -7.18 -25.75 -17.61
C TYR A 136 -7.49 -26.64 -18.83
N MET A 137 -6.64 -26.61 -19.86
CA MET A 137 -6.82 -27.44 -21.08
C MET A 137 -6.72 -28.93 -20.83
N ARG A 138 -6.01 -29.35 -19.75
CA ARG A 138 -5.89 -30.77 -19.33
C ARG A 138 -6.96 -31.18 -18.32
N GLY A 139 -7.86 -30.26 -17.91
CA GLY A 139 -8.86 -30.51 -16.86
C GLY A 139 -8.24 -30.67 -15.46
N GLU A 140 -7.03 -30.15 -15.23
CA GLU A 140 -6.35 -30.16 -13.94
C GLU A 140 -6.84 -28.99 -13.06
N PRO A 141 -6.80 -29.14 -11.71
CA PRO A 141 -7.09 -28.03 -10.82
C PRO A 141 -6.17 -26.84 -11.04
N ALA A 142 -6.69 -25.62 -10.97
CA ALA A 142 -5.89 -24.41 -11.00
C ALA A 142 -4.92 -24.36 -9.80
N LYS A 143 -3.72 -23.84 -10.02
CA LYS A 143 -2.71 -23.68 -8.97
C LYS A 143 -2.86 -22.33 -8.25
N TRP A 144 -3.31 -21.30 -8.97
CA TRP A 144 -3.47 -19.95 -8.48
C TRP A 144 -4.91 -19.43 -8.64
N GLU A 145 -5.88 -20.29 -8.34
CA GLU A 145 -7.29 -19.92 -8.40
C GLU A 145 -7.60 -18.76 -7.45
N VAL A 146 -8.25 -17.73 -7.99
CA VAL A 146 -8.79 -16.62 -7.20
C VAL A 146 -10.27 -16.89 -6.94
N THR A 147 -10.61 -17.11 -5.68
CA THR A 147 -11.99 -17.37 -5.27
C THR A 147 -12.73 -16.07 -4.95
N MET A 148 -14.08 -16.10 -5.01
CA MET A 148 -14.90 -14.96 -4.59
C MET A 148 -14.58 -14.47 -3.17
N LYS A 149 -14.28 -15.39 -2.25
CA LYS A 149 -13.90 -15.05 -0.88
C LYS A 149 -12.56 -14.31 -0.82
N MET A 150 -11.60 -14.66 -1.67
CA MET A 150 -10.31 -13.96 -1.72
C MET A 150 -10.47 -12.51 -2.19
N LEU A 151 -11.41 -12.25 -3.12
CA LEU A 151 -11.67 -10.89 -3.63
C LEU A 151 -12.14 -9.90 -2.56
N GLU A 152 -12.67 -10.37 -1.43
CA GLU A 152 -13.06 -9.51 -0.31
C GLU A 152 -11.84 -8.85 0.38
N THR A 153 -10.67 -9.44 0.27
CA THR A 153 -9.44 -9.04 0.99
C THR A 153 -8.22 -8.81 0.11
N MET A 154 -8.31 -9.13 -1.19
CA MET A 154 -7.22 -8.93 -2.15
C MET A 154 -7.12 -7.48 -2.61
N ALA A 155 -5.88 -7.06 -2.92
CA ALA A 155 -5.58 -5.78 -3.56
C ALA A 155 -5.82 -5.84 -5.07
#